data_247f8bf9ce2a3baefd85af4253c6990c
#
_entry.id   247f8bf9ce2a3baefd85af4253c6990c
#
_cell.length_a   1.000
_cell.length_b   1.000
_cell.length_c   1.000
_cell.angle_alpha   90.00
_cell.angle_beta   90.00
_cell.angle_gamma   90.00
#
_symmetry.space_group_name_H-M   'P 1'
#
loop_
_entity.id
_entity.type
_entity.pdbx_description
1 polymer ?
#
loop_
_entity_poly.entity_id
_entity_poly.type
_entity_poly.pdbx_seq_one_letter_code
_entity_poly.pdbx_strand_id
1 'polypeptide(L)'
;MSNEERTDKPGRNVQVFMFHEPEGIYQELVLDEDASLYEVLDPDNILLFIDHDHSVAWLWIGSNTTTKMRFVSAKIAPSFRDRYGFAYRLRTEDEGSESNA
;
A
#
# COMPACT_ATOMS: atom_id res chain seq x y z
N MET A 1 24.56 16.20 6.72
CA MET A 1 23.76 16.27 5.57
C MET A 1 22.46 15.60 5.73
N SER A 2 21.52 16.14 5.05
CA SER A 2 20.17 15.61 5.20
C SER A 2 20.04 14.19 4.67
N ASN A 3 20.91 13.78 3.78
CA ASN A 3 20.80 12.44 3.24
C ASN A 3 21.04 11.37 4.28
N GLU A 4 21.90 11.64 5.19
CA GLU A 4 22.15 10.65 6.21
C GLU A 4 20.96 10.44 7.09
N GLU A 5 20.19 11.49 7.26
CA GLU A 5 19.03 11.35 8.10
C GLU A 5 18.03 10.38 7.52
N ARG A 6 17.89 10.43 6.21
CA ARG A 6 16.94 9.52 5.58
C ARG A 6 17.37 8.09 5.71
N THR A 7 18.67 7.84 5.59
CA THR A 7 19.13 6.47 5.69
C THR A 7 19.02 5.94 7.10
N ASP A 8 18.91 6.80 8.07
CA ASP A 8 18.78 6.38 9.44
C ASP A 8 17.37 5.93 9.79
N LYS A 9 16.46 6.00 8.85
CA LYS A 9 15.07 5.67 9.11
C LYS A 9 14.64 4.55 8.21
N PRO A 10 14.90 3.32 8.61
CA PRO A 10 14.54 2.16 7.79
C PRO A 10 13.05 2.18 7.53
N GLY A 11 12.69 1.79 6.34
CA GLY A 11 11.29 1.76 5.97
C GLY A 11 10.74 3.07 5.49
N ARG A 12 11.55 4.12 5.51
CA ARG A 12 11.07 5.42 5.03
C ARG A 12 10.96 5.48 3.51
N ASN A 13 11.57 4.54 2.81
CA ASN A 13 11.49 4.52 1.37
C ASN A 13 10.28 3.73 0.91
N VAL A 14 9.17 3.95 1.59
CA VAL A 14 7.91 3.29 1.30
C VAL A 14 6.86 4.37 1.10
N GLN A 15 6.18 4.30 -0.03
CA GLN A 15 5.04 5.17 -0.30
C GLN A 15 3.76 4.42 0.00
N VAL A 16 2.77 5.12 0.54
CA VAL A 16 1.50 4.53 0.91
C VAL A 16 0.41 5.21 0.13
N PHE A 17 -0.43 4.41 -0.50
CA PHE A 17 -1.57 4.92 -1.26
C PHE A 17 -2.85 4.29 -0.74
N MET A 18 -3.91 5.08 -0.65
CA MET A 18 -5.20 4.59 -0.22
C MET A 18 -6.14 4.54 -1.41
N PHE A 19 -6.87 3.44 -1.54
CA PHE A 19 -7.84 3.30 -2.60
C PHE A 19 -9.11 4.06 -2.26
N HIS A 20 -9.58 4.87 -3.19
CA HIS A 20 -10.82 5.62 -3.06
C HIS A 20 -11.84 5.02 -4.00
N GLU A 21 -12.89 4.44 -3.41
CA GLU A 21 -13.83 3.67 -4.20
C GLU A 21 -14.61 4.50 -5.20
N PRO A 22 -15.17 5.65 -4.81
CA PRO A 22 -16.00 6.36 -5.78
C PRO A 22 -15.25 6.69 -7.06
N GLU A 23 -14.00 7.08 -6.93
CA GLU A 23 -13.18 7.45 -8.09
C GLU A 23 -12.45 6.27 -8.69
N GLY A 24 -12.27 5.21 -7.92
CA GLY A 24 -11.50 4.07 -8.40
C GLY A 24 -10.05 4.38 -8.62
N ILE A 25 -9.45 5.14 -7.73
CA ILE A 25 -8.06 5.55 -7.83
C ILE A 25 -7.32 5.31 -6.53
N TYR A 26 -5.99 5.26 -6.63
CA TYR A 26 -5.12 5.24 -5.46
C TYR A 26 -4.60 6.64 -5.24
N GLN A 27 -4.74 7.12 -4.02
CA GLN A 27 -4.28 8.46 -3.67
C GLN A 27 -3.22 8.35 -2.60
N GLU A 28 -2.12 9.05 -2.80
CA GLU A 28 -1.00 8.94 -1.86
C GLU A 28 -1.36 9.56 -0.53
N LEU A 29 -0.96 8.87 0.55
CA LEU A 29 -1.08 9.38 1.90
C LEU A 29 0.25 9.92 2.33
N VAL A 30 0.25 11.16 2.81
CA VAL A 30 1.44 11.78 3.33
C VAL A 30 1.42 11.59 4.85
N LEU A 31 2.32 10.76 5.35
CA LEU A 31 2.34 10.43 6.76
C LEU A 31 3.38 11.28 7.48
N ASP A 32 3.06 11.68 8.70
CA ASP A 32 4.02 12.36 9.54
C ASP A 32 5.16 11.42 9.88
N GLU A 33 6.29 12.01 10.24
CA GLU A 33 7.42 11.20 10.64
C GLU A 33 7.10 10.30 11.82
N ASP A 34 6.25 10.79 12.69
CA ASP A 34 5.89 10.04 13.88
C ASP A 34 4.80 9.03 13.64
N ALA A 35 4.16 9.08 12.50
CA ALA A 35 3.04 8.20 12.24
C ALA A 35 3.52 6.78 12.03
N SER A 36 2.77 5.84 12.57
CA SER A 36 3.02 4.44 12.38
C SER A 36 2.20 3.93 11.20
N LEU A 37 2.75 2.99 10.45
CA LEU A 37 1.98 2.37 9.38
C LEU A 37 0.75 1.67 9.93
N TYR A 38 0.81 1.23 11.18
CA TYR A 38 -0.34 0.58 11.79
C TYR A 38 -1.55 1.49 11.87
N GLU A 39 -1.31 2.79 11.93
CA GLU A 39 -2.41 3.72 12.05
C GLU A 39 -3.27 3.78 10.80
N VAL A 40 -2.72 3.40 9.67
CA VAL A 40 -3.48 3.40 8.44
C VAL A 40 -4.03 2.03 8.07
N LEU A 41 -3.68 0.99 8.82
CA LEU A 41 -4.17 -0.35 8.56
C LEU A 41 -5.56 -0.50 9.17
N ASP A 42 -6.51 0.19 8.56
CA ASP A 42 -7.89 0.21 9.03
C ASP A 42 -8.68 -0.83 8.26
N PRO A 43 -9.50 -1.66 8.94
CA PRO A 43 -10.23 -2.72 8.24
C PRO A 43 -11.12 -2.21 7.11
N ASP A 44 -11.48 -0.95 7.13
CA ASP A 44 -12.32 -0.38 6.09
C ASP A 44 -11.54 0.09 4.88
N ASN A 45 -10.22 0.01 4.92
CA ASN A 45 -9.37 0.55 3.87
C ASN A 45 -8.73 -0.53 3.02
N ILE A 46 -8.38 -0.13 1.81
CA ILE A 46 -7.47 -0.90 0.95
C ILE A 46 -6.30 -0.01 0.67
N LEU A 47 -5.10 -0.51 0.93
CA LEU A 47 -3.88 0.28 0.82
C LEU A 47 -2.91 -0.38 -0.12
N LEU A 48 -2.10 0.44 -0.79
CA LEU A 48 -1.04 -0.06 -1.64
C LEU A 48 0.26 0.56 -1.14
N PHE A 49 1.18 -0.29 -0.73
CA PHE A 49 2.49 0.13 -0.23
C PHE A 49 3.52 -0.13 -1.30
N ILE A 50 4.25 0.90 -1.69
CA ILE A 50 5.34 0.74 -2.65
C ILE A 50 6.64 0.78 -1.89
N ASP A 51 7.26 -0.37 -1.77
CA ASP A 51 8.54 -0.51 -1.04
C ASP A 51 9.67 -0.43 -2.04
N HIS A 52 10.31 0.73 -2.10
CA HIS A 52 11.32 0.99 -3.10
C HIS A 52 12.62 0.26 -2.81
N ASP A 53 12.88 -0.03 -1.55
CA ASP A 53 14.12 -0.73 -1.21
C ASP A 53 14.08 -2.18 -1.65
N HIS A 54 12.91 -2.77 -1.70
CA HIS A 54 12.77 -4.18 -2.04
C HIS A 54 12.07 -4.38 -3.37
N SER A 55 11.67 -3.31 -4.02
CA SER A 55 10.98 -3.37 -5.31
C SER A 55 9.73 -4.24 -5.21
N VAL A 56 8.92 -3.97 -4.21
CA VAL A 56 7.70 -4.72 -3.97
C VAL A 56 6.54 -3.74 -3.80
N ALA A 57 5.43 -4.10 -4.38
CA ALA A 57 4.16 -3.38 -4.16
C ALA A 57 3.26 -4.31 -3.37
N TRP A 58 2.85 -3.87 -2.18
CA TRP A 58 1.98 -4.65 -1.31
C TRP A 58 0.57 -4.09 -1.37
N LEU A 59 -0.37 -4.89 -1.79
CA LEU A 59 -1.78 -4.54 -1.76
C LEU A 59 -2.38 -5.14 -0.51
N TRP A 60 -2.77 -4.29 0.43
CA TRP A 60 -3.34 -4.72 1.69
C TRP A 60 -4.84 -4.44 1.66
N ILE A 61 -5.62 -5.48 1.90
CA ILE A 61 -7.08 -5.40 1.79
C ILE A 61 -7.69 -5.58 3.16
N GLY A 62 -8.36 -4.54 3.65
CA GLY A 62 -9.00 -4.61 4.96
C GLY A 62 -10.18 -5.56 4.96
N SER A 63 -10.50 -6.09 6.13
CA SER A 63 -11.51 -7.14 6.24
C SER A 63 -12.94 -6.63 6.08
N ASN A 64 -13.16 -5.33 6.26
CA ASN A 64 -14.50 -4.76 6.15
C ASN A 64 -14.79 -4.11 4.81
N THR A 65 -13.91 -4.32 3.83
CA THR A 65 -14.10 -3.68 2.53
C THR A 65 -15.16 -4.44 1.72
N THR A 66 -15.79 -3.72 0.80
CA THR A 66 -16.82 -4.32 -0.03
C THR A 66 -16.23 -5.16 -1.14
N THR A 67 -17.05 -6.05 -1.68
CA THR A 67 -16.62 -6.86 -2.81
C THR A 67 -16.19 -5.99 -3.97
N LYS A 68 -16.93 -4.91 -4.22
CA LYS A 68 -16.58 -4.01 -5.31
C LYS A 68 -15.24 -3.35 -5.09
N MET A 69 -14.98 -2.87 -3.89
CA MET A 69 -13.69 -2.27 -3.58
C MET A 69 -12.56 -3.25 -3.82
N ARG A 70 -12.75 -4.47 -3.34
CA ARG A 70 -11.71 -5.50 -3.47
C ARG A 70 -11.46 -5.83 -4.92
N PHE A 71 -12.52 -5.93 -5.71
CA PHE A 71 -12.37 -6.28 -7.11
C PHE A 71 -11.68 -5.16 -7.89
N VAL A 72 -12.16 -3.93 -7.73
CA VAL A 72 -11.63 -2.82 -8.52
C VAL A 72 -10.19 -2.51 -8.12
N SER A 73 -9.91 -2.49 -6.81
CA SER A 73 -8.57 -2.16 -6.36
C SER A 73 -7.56 -3.17 -6.86
N ALA A 74 -7.92 -4.46 -6.82
CA ALA A 74 -7.00 -5.50 -7.29
C ALA A 74 -6.82 -5.43 -8.80
N LYS A 75 -7.86 -5.01 -9.51
CA LYS A 75 -7.78 -4.95 -10.97
C LYS A 75 -6.83 -3.85 -11.42
N ILE A 76 -6.82 -2.72 -10.73
CA ILE A 76 -5.98 -1.60 -11.16
C ILE A 76 -4.60 -1.59 -10.52
N ALA A 77 -4.39 -2.41 -9.49
CA ALA A 77 -3.10 -2.41 -8.80
C ALA A 77 -1.91 -2.73 -9.72
N PRO A 78 -2.02 -3.69 -10.64
CA PRO A 78 -0.87 -3.98 -11.52
C PRO A 78 -0.48 -2.78 -12.38
N SER A 79 -1.44 -2.07 -12.92
CA SER A 79 -1.14 -0.89 -13.72
C SER A 79 -0.48 0.18 -12.89
N PHE A 80 -0.94 0.33 -11.66
CA PHE A 80 -0.34 1.31 -10.78
C PHE A 80 1.09 0.94 -10.45
N ARG A 81 1.32 -0.35 -10.16
CA ARG A 81 2.66 -0.84 -9.89
C ARG A 81 3.60 -0.58 -11.07
N ASP A 82 3.09 -0.70 -12.28
CA ASP A 82 3.92 -0.53 -13.47
C ASP A 82 4.51 0.85 -13.58
N ARG A 83 3.93 1.83 -12.90
CA ARG A 83 4.52 3.18 -12.89
C ARG A 83 5.91 3.19 -12.30
N TYR A 84 6.22 2.23 -11.46
CA TYR A 84 7.48 2.18 -10.75
C TYR A 84 8.47 1.23 -11.39
N GLY A 85 8.00 0.36 -12.26
CA GLY A 85 8.89 -0.52 -13.00
C GLY A 85 8.42 -1.95 -12.99
N PHE A 86 8.79 -2.68 -14.03
CA PHE A 86 8.39 -4.07 -14.15
C PHE A 86 9.05 -4.96 -13.11
N ALA A 87 10.15 -4.48 -12.53
CA ALA A 87 10.83 -5.28 -11.53
C ALA A 87 10.07 -5.34 -10.21
N TYR A 88 9.16 -4.41 -10.00
CA TYR A 88 8.40 -4.41 -8.76
C TYR A 88 7.41 -5.56 -8.77
N ARG A 89 7.45 -6.36 -7.71
CA ARG A 89 6.53 -7.47 -7.57
C ARG A 89 5.27 -7.00 -6.86
N LEU A 90 4.13 -7.49 -7.32
CA LEU A 90 2.87 -7.19 -6.67
C LEU A 90 2.48 -8.36 -5.77
N ARG A 91 2.30 -8.06 -4.50
CA ARG A 91 1.84 -9.05 -3.54
C ARG A 91 0.57 -8.57 -2.88
N THR A 92 -0.27 -9.50 -2.51
CA THR A 92 -1.55 -9.15 -1.91
C THR A 92 -1.67 -9.80 -0.55
N GLU A 93 -2.09 -8.99 0.41
CA GLU A 93 -2.35 -9.45 1.77
C GLU A 93 -3.79 -9.13 2.10
N ASP A 94 -4.58 -10.16 2.35
CA ASP A 94 -5.99 -9.99 2.63
C ASP A 94 -6.21 -10.22 4.12
N GLU A 95 -6.55 -9.15 4.83
CA GLU A 95 -6.71 -9.21 6.27
C GLU A 95 -7.74 -10.27 6.66
N GLY A 96 -8.81 -10.36 5.89
CA GLY A 96 -9.89 -11.26 6.25
C GLY A 96 -9.59 -12.73 6.08
N SER A 97 -8.59 -13.08 5.27
CA SER A 97 -8.31 -14.48 4.99
C SER A 97 -7.00 -14.95 5.56
N GLU A 98 -6.17 -14.06 6.07
CA GLU A 98 -4.85 -14.49 6.53
C GLU A 98 -4.94 -15.38 7.75
N SER A 99 -6.00 -15.26 8.50
CA SER A 99 -6.15 -16.05 9.71
C SER A 99 -6.36 -17.52 9.40
N ASN A 100 -6.65 -17.85 8.17
CA ASN A 100 -6.86 -19.24 7.78
C ASN A 100 -5.59 -19.97 7.46
N ALA A 101 -4.52 -19.23 7.39
CA ALA A 101 -3.27 -19.84 6.98
C ALA A 101 -2.72 -20.78 8.02
#